data_541e158424593b20381aa8df57335ca0
#
_entry.id   541e158424593b20381aa8df57335ca0
#
_cell.length_a   1.000
_cell.length_b   1.000
_cell.length_c   1.000
_cell.angle_alpha   90.00
_cell.angle_beta   90.00
_cell.angle_gamma   90.00
#
_symmetry.space_group_name_H-M   'P 1'
#
loop_
_entity.id
_entity.type
_entity.pdbx_description
1 polymer ?
#
loop_
_entity_poly.entity_id
_entity_poly.type
_entity_poly.pdbx_seq_one_letter_code
_entity_poly.pdbx_strand_id
1 'polypeptide(L)'
;LKGFHALQAYRIGHWLWNQGRRALAIFLQNQVSVSFQVDIHPAAKIGRGIMLDHATGIVVGETAVIEDDVSILQSVTLGGTGKTSGDRHPKIREGVMIGAGAKILGNIEVGRGAKIGAGSVVLQPVPPHTTAAGVPARIVGKPESDKPAMDMDQHFNGIHHTFEYGDGI
;
A
#
# COMPACT_ATOMS: atom_id res chain seq x y z
N LEU A 1 1.46 12.97 13.32
CA LEU A 1 2.05 11.76 12.68
C LEU A 1 2.44 12.10 11.24
N LYS A 2 3.66 11.71 10.81
CA LYS A 2 4.18 12.11 9.48
C LYS A 2 3.38 11.53 8.31
N GLY A 3 2.82 10.34 8.45
CA GLY A 3 1.94 9.75 7.43
C GLY A 3 0.70 10.60 7.18
N PHE A 4 0.10 11.15 8.23
CA PHE A 4 -1.02 12.09 8.09
C PHE A 4 -0.58 13.36 7.35
N HIS A 5 0.54 13.97 7.72
CA HIS A 5 1.04 15.18 7.07
C HIS A 5 1.36 14.93 5.58
N ALA A 6 2.01 13.79 5.27
CA ALA A 6 2.30 13.40 3.89
C ALA A 6 1.02 13.21 3.06
N LEU A 7 -0.02 12.57 3.63
CA LEU A 7 -1.29 12.37 2.97
C LEU A 7 -2.02 13.70 2.71
N GLN A 8 -2.02 14.64 3.68
CA GLN A 8 -2.63 15.95 3.48
C GLN A 8 -1.88 16.77 2.41
N ALA A 9 -0.55 16.74 2.41
CA ALA A 9 0.26 17.39 1.38
C ALA A 9 0.01 16.77 -0.01
N TYR A 10 -0.12 15.43 -0.10
CA TYR A 10 -0.54 14.76 -1.33
C TYR A 10 -1.91 15.28 -1.79
N ARG A 11 -2.91 15.46 -0.92
CA ARG A 11 -4.24 16.01 -1.27
C ARG A 11 -4.14 17.35 -1.97
N ILE A 12 -3.27 18.24 -1.46
CA ILE A 12 -2.99 19.54 -2.08
C ILE A 12 -2.31 19.34 -3.44
N GLY A 13 -1.29 18.48 -3.51
CA GLY A 13 -0.59 18.14 -4.75
C GLY A 13 -1.52 17.57 -5.81
N HIS A 14 -2.43 16.67 -5.43
CA HIS A 14 -3.44 16.09 -6.32
C HIS A 14 -4.42 17.15 -6.87
N TRP A 15 -4.86 18.07 -6.03
CA TRP A 15 -5.69 19.20 -6.47
C TRP A 15 -4.94 20.07 -7.47
N LEU A 16 -3.68 20.46 -7.18
CA LEU A 16 -2.83 21.24 -8.09
C LEU A 16 -2.63 20.53 -9.45
N TRP A 17 -2.41 19.20 -9.41
CA TRP A 17 -2.26 18.38 -10.61
C TRP A 17 -3.50 18.47 -11.49
N ASN A 18 -4.68 18.34 -10.90
CA ASN A 18 -5.96 18.40 -11.61
C ASN A 18 -6.30 19.81 -12.12
N GLN A 19 -5.70 20.88 -11.53
CA GLN A 19 -5.78 22.26 -12.03
C GLN A 19 -4.75 22.56 -13.14
N GLY A 20 -4.01 21.54 -13.61
CA GLY A 20 -2.97 21.71 -14.63
C GLY A 20 -1.65 22.31 -14.10
N ARG A 21 -1.54 22.60 -12.80
CA ARG A 21 -0.34 23.16 -12.17
C ARG A 21 0.67 22.08 -11.82
N ARG A 22 1.04 21.30 -12.84
CA ARG A 22 1.84 20.06 -12.68
C ARG A 22 3.23 20.29 -12.08
N ALA A 23 3.93 21.34 -12.52
CA ALA A 23 5.26 21.65 -12.00
C ALA A 23 5.24 21.92 -10.49
N LEU A 24 4.23 22.64 -9.99
CA LEU A 24 4.08 22.90 -8.56
C LEU A 24 3.66 21.64 -7.79
N ALA A 25 2.81 20.80 -8.37
CA ALA A 25 2.42 19.52 -7.77
C ALA A 25 3.64 18.58 -7.60
N ILE A 26 4.51 18.48 -8.61
CA ILE A 26 5.75 17.68 -8.55
C ILE A 26 6.75 18.30 -7.56
N PHE A 27 6.87 19.62 -7.53
CA PHE A 27 7.71 20.27 -6.52
C PHE A 27 7.24 19.94 -5.10
N LEU A 28 5.93 20.00 -4.82
CA LEU A 28 5.37 19.63 -3.52
C LEU A 28 5.60 18.16 -3.20
N GLN A 29 5.40 17.24 -4.16
CA GLN A 29 5.72 15.81 -4.01
C GLN A 29 7.19 15.62 -3.57
N ASN A 30 8.13 16.30 -4.22
CA ASN A 30 9.54 16.21 -3.87
C ASN A 30 9.81 16.71 -2.44
N GLN A 31 9.19 17.84 -2.03
CA GLN A 31 9.34 18.34 -0.66
C GLN A 31 8.78 17.36 0.39
N VAL A 32 7.66 16.71 0.10
CA VAL A 32 7.07 15.67 0.96
C VAL A 32 8.00 14.45 1.05
N SER A 33 8.56 14.02 -0.08
CA SER A 33 9.51 12.90 -0.12
C SER A 33 10.75 13.18 0.72
N VAL A 34 11.32 14.37 0.62
CA VAL A 34 12.48 14.78 1.42
C VAL A 34 12.15 14.89 2.91
N SER A 35 11.01 15.51 3.25
CA SER A 35 10.67 15.82 4.64
C SER A 35 10.11 14.62 5.42
N PHE A 36 9.32 13.77 4.76
CA PHE A 36 8.58 12.68 5.41
C PHE A 36 9.02 11.29 4.93
N GLN A 37 9.86 11.21 3.88
CA GLN A 37 10.25 9.95 3.23
C GLN A 37 9.03 9.17 2.71
N VAL A 38 8.05 9.90 2.18
CA VAL A 38 6.84 9.38 1.56
C VAL A 38 6.73 9.95 0.16
N ASP A 39 6.72 9.08 -0.84
CA ASP A 39 6.68 9.44 -2.24
C ASP A 39 5.34 9.00 -2.85
N ILE A 40 4.39 9.91 -2.95
CA ILE A 40 3.09 9.67 -3.56
C ILE A 40 2.94 10.58 -4.78
N HIS A 41 2.84 9.96 -5.97
CA HIS A 41 2.66 10.73 -7.19
C HIS A 41 1.32 11.49 -7.16
N PRO A 42 1.28 12.80 -7.51
CA PRO A 42 0.08 13.61 -7.38
C PRO A 42 -1.07 13.18 -8.32
N ALA A 43 -0.80 12.42 -9.37
CA ALA A 43 -1.83 11.84 -10.24
C ALA A 43 -2.50 10.60 -9.65
N ALA A 44 -1.91 9.93 -8.67
CA ALA A 44 -2.52 8.78 -8.00
C ALA A 44 -3.92 9.14 -7.47
N LYS A 45 -4.82 8.16 -7.41
CA LYS A 45 -6.19 8.36 -6.90
C LYS A 45 -6.32 7.69 -5.55
N ILE A 46 -6.52 8.48 -4.49
CA ILE A 46 -6.60 7.97 -3.12
C ILE A 46 -7.91 8.40 -2.48
N GLY A 47 -8.65 7.42 -1.98
CA GLY A 47 -9.94 7.57 -1.31
C GLY A 47 -9.87 8.17 0.09
N ARG A 48 -10.85 7.92 0.93
CA ARG A 48 -10.99 8.42 2.31
C ARG A 48 -10.69 7.33 3.33
N GLY A 49 -10.52 7.69 4.60
CA GLY A 49 -10.26 6.70 5.66
C GLY A 49 -8.89 6.01 5.52
N ILE A 50 -7.91 6.67 4.91
CA ILE A 50 -6.59 6.09 4.65
C ILE A 50 -5.68 6.28 5.86
N MET A 51 -5.10 5.18 6.33
CA MET A 51 -4.04 5.20 7.34
C MET A 51 -2.68 4.90 6.68
N LEU A 52 -1.72 5.79 6.88
CA LEU A 52 -0.31 5.56 6.56
C LEU A 52 0.44 5.44 7.89
N ASP A 53 0.62 4.20 8.35
CA ASP A 53 1.24 3.94 9.66
C ASP A 53 2.77 3.90 9.53
N HIS A 54 3.45 4.61 10.43
CA HIS A 54 4.90 4.91 10.38
C HIS A 54 5.35 5.59 9.08
N ALA A 55 4.81 5.23 7.96
CA ALA A 55 4.86 5.82 6.61
C ALA A 55 6.24 5.89 5.93
N THR A 56 7.36 5.82 6.65
CA THR A 56 8.71 5.91 6.07
C THR A 56 8.87 4.95 4.89
N GLY A 57 9.32 5.45 3.74
CA GLY A 57 9.61 4.62 2.56
C GLY A 57 8.38 4.13 1.79
N ILE A 58 7.19 4.69 2.03
CA ILE A 58 6.02 4.43 1.19
C ILE A 58 6.23 5.09 -0.17
N VAL A 59 5.99 4.32 -1.24
CA VAL A 59 6.01 4.78 -2.63
C VAL A 59 4.71 4.41 -3.31
N VAL A 60 4.03 5.40 -3.90
CA VAL A 60 2.77 5.21 -4.65
C VAL A 60 2.91 5.81 -6.05
N GLY A 61 2.85 4.97 -7.07
CA GLY A 61 3.05 5.37 -8.46
C GLY A 61 1.88 6.12 -9.08
N GLU A 62 2.14 6.73 -10.21
CA GLU A 62 1.27 7.68 -10.93
C GLU A 62 -0.16 7.20 -11.17
N THR A 63 -0.35 5.96 -11.60
CA THR A 63 -1.67 5.41 -11.98
C THR A 63 -2.25 4.50 -10.90
N ALA A 64 -1.67 4.49 -9.71
CA ALA A 64 -2.20 3.73 -8.58
C ALA A 64 -3.57 4.25 -8.14
N VAL A 65 -4.41 3.32 -7.71
CA VAL A 65 -5.71 3.62 -7.10
C VAL A 65 -5.73 2.98 -5.71
N ILE A 66 -6.09 3.74 -4.70
CA ILE A 66 -6.32 3.30 -3.34
C ILE A 66 -7.73 3.73 -2.98
N GLU A 67 -8.63 2.78 -2.78
CA GLU A 67 -10.01 3.05 -2.39
C GLU A 67 -10.13 3.42 -0.91
N ASP A 68 -11.35 3.54 -0.40
CA ASP A 68 -11.61 3.99 0.97
C ASP A 68 -11.17 2.95 2.02
N ASP A 69 -10.91 3.41 3.24
CA ASP A 69 -10.65 2.59 4.43
C ASP A 69 -9.46 1.62 4.25
N VAL A 70 -8.37 2.06 3.63
CA VAL A 70 -7.15 1.27 3.41
C VAL A 70 -6.07 1.65 4.41
N SER A 71 -5.40 0.65 4.98
CA SER A 71 -4.24 0.85 5.87
C SER A 71 -2.95 0.34 5.23
N ILE A 72 -1.91 1.17 5.25
CA ILE A 72 -0.61 0.90 4.63
C ILE A 72 0.49 1.18 5.65
N LEU A 73 1.34 0.17 5.90
CA LEU A 73 2.49 0.31 6.79
C LEU A 73 3.72 0.84 6.01
N GLN A 74 4.78 1.11 6.75
CA GLN A 74 6.04 1.66 6.21
C GLN A 74 6.64 0.78 5.11
N SER A 75 7.44 1.39 4.24
CA SER A 75 8.23 0.74 3.18
C SER A 75 7.42 -0.02 2.14
N VAL A 76 6.11 0.23 2.05
CA VAL A 76 5.25 -0.35 1.02
C VAL A 76 5.49 0.36 -0.32
N THR A 77 5.53 -0.42 -1.41
CA THR A 77 5.62 0.11 -2.77
C THR A 77 4.43 -0.35 -3.60
N LEU A 78 3.68 0.60 -4.14
CA LEU A 78 2.68 0.38 -5.19
C LEU A 78 3.31 0.81 -6.53
N GLY A 79 4.05 -0.10 -7.16
CA GLY A 79 4.93 0.18 -8.29
C GLY A 79 4.42 -0.37 -9.62
N GLY A 80 4.96 0.17 -10.72
CA GLY A 80 4.83 -0.41 -12.05
C GLY A 80 5.92 -1.46 -12.31
N THR A 81 5.78 -2.20 -13.42
CA THR A 81 6.78 -3.18 -13.86
C THR A 81 7.89 -2.59 -14.75
N GLY A 82 7.81 -1.27 -15.04
CA GLY A 82 8.82 -0.55 -15.83
C GLY A 82 8.76 -0.76 -17.36
N LYS A 83 7.95 -1.69 -17.86
CA LYS A 83 7.91 -2.07 -19.29
C LYS A 83 6.72 -1.48 -20.06
N THR A 84 5.73 -0.91 -19.38
CA THR A 84 4.50 -0.41 -19.99
C THR A 84 4.30 1.08 -19.71
N SER A 85 3.78 1.80 -20.70
CA SER A 85 3.24 3.15 -20.52
C SER A 85 1.75 3.08 -20.18
N GLY A 86 1.17 4.17 -19.69
CA GLY A 86 -0.24 4.25 -19.34
C GLY A 86 -0.55 3.66 -17.95
N ASP A 87 -1.65 2.92 -17.85
CA ASP A 87 -2.10 2.35 -16.58
C ASP A 87 -1.25 1.13 -16.19
N ARG A 88 -0.38 1.30 -15.19
CA ARG A 88 0.67 0.35 -14.85
C ARG A 88 0.87 0.10 -13.36
N HIS A 89 0.04 0.72 -12.51
CA HIS A 89 0.18 0.61 -11.05
C HIS A 89 -1.00 -0.10 -10.41
N PRO A 90 -0.85 -0.64 -9.19
CA PRO A 90 -1.87 -1.43 -8.50
C PRO A 90 -3.17 -0.69 -8.22
N LYS A 91 -4.25 -1.46 -8.13
CA LYS A 91 -5.58 -1.04 -7.69
C LYS A 91 -5.88 -1.70 -6.34
N ILE A 92 -5.84 -0.93 -5.29
CA ILE A 92 -6.09 -1.39 -3.91
C ILE A 92 -7.53 -1.06 -3.58
N ARG A 93 -8.33 -2.11 -3.35
CA ARG A 93 -9.76 -1.98 -3.07
C ARG A 93 -10.02 -1.64 -1.61
N GLU A 94 -11.26 -1.26 -1.32
CA GLU A 94 -11.72 -0.85 0.01
C GLU A 94 -11.36 -1.87 1.11
N GLY A 95 -10.99 -1.39 2.28
CA GLY A 95 -10.76 -2.19 3.48
C GLY A 95 -9.49 -3.03 3.48
N VAL A 96 -8.63 -2.90 2.47
CA VAL A 96 -7.38 -3.64 2.34
C VAL A 96 -6.36 -3.18 3.38
N MET A 97 -5.65 -4.15 3.97
CA MET A 97 -4.49 -3.91 4.82
C MET A 97 -3.21 -4.37 4.11
N ILE A 98 -2.19 -3.51 4.07
CA ILE A 98 -0.89 -3.82 3.45
C ILE A 98 0.20 -3.76 4.51
N GLY A 99 0.77 -4.93 4.83
CA GLY A 99 1.84 -5.10 5.81
C GLY A 99 3.15 -4.41 5.41
N ALA A 100 3.97 -4.13 6.42
CA ALA A 100 5.22 -3.41 6.27
C ALA A 100 6.15 -4.03 5.21
N GLY A 101 6.76 -3.20 4.38
CA GLY A 101 7.74 -3.64 3.39
C GLY A 101 7.18 -4.37 2.17
N ALA A 102 5.87 -4.56 2.06
CA ALA A 102 5.26 -5.24 0.91
C ALA A 102 5.49 -4.47 -0.40
N LYS A 103 5.71 -5.19 -1.50
CA LYS A 103 5.86 -4.66 -2.85
C LYS A 103 4.73 -5.22 -3.71
N ILE A 104 3.88 -4.35 -4.24
CA ILE A 104 2.79 -4.72 -5.13
C ILE A 104 3.11 -4.09 -6.48
N LEU A 105 3.33 -4.92 -7.49
CA LEU A 105 3.94 -4.49 -8.75
C LEU A 105 3.06 -4.82 -9.95
N GLY A 106 2.83 -3.82 -10.79
CA GLY A 106 2.06 -3.93 -12.02
C GLY A 106 0.62 -3.46 -11.87
N ASN A 107 -0.10 -3.42 -12.99
CA ASN A 107 -1.53 -3.10 -13.01
C ASN A 107 -2.35 -4.33 -12.57
N ILE A 108 -2.28 -4.62 -11.28
CA ILE A 108 -2.98 -5.74 -10.64
C ILE A 108 -3.95 -5.24 -9.58
N GLU A 109 -4.98 -6.02 -9.31
CA GLU A 109 -5.98 -5.70 -8.31
C GLU A 109 -5.70 -6.45 -7.00
N VAL A 110 -5.76 -5.74 -5.87
CA VAL A 110 -5.87 -6.31 -4.54
C VAL A 110 -7.31 -6.13 -4.09
N GLY A 111 -8.05 -7.23 -4.03
CA GLY A 111 -9.50 -7.24 -3.81
C GLY A 111 -9.92 -6.70 -2.46
N ARG A 112 -11.19 -6.27 -2.38
CA ARG A 112 -11.81 -5.71 -1.16
C ARG A 112 -11.52 -6.59 0.07
N GLY A 113 -11.15 -5.96 1.19
CA GLY A 113 -10.93 -6.66 2.45
C GLY A 113 -9.81 -7.70 2.41
N ALA A 114 -8.93 -7.65 1.40
CA ALA A 114 -7.75 -8.51 1.39
C ALA A 114 -6.68 -8.01 2.36
N LYS A 115 -5.81 -8.92 2.76
CA LYS A 115 -4.67 -8.66 3.64
C LYS A 115 -3.37 -9.08 2.95
N ILE A 116 -2.40 -8.18 2.91
CA ILE A 116 -1.07 -8.46 2.36
C ILE A 116 -0.08 -8.53 3.51
N GLY A 117 0.60 -9.65 3.61
CA GLY A 117 1.62 -9.89 4.64
C GLY A 117 2.84 -9.01 4.51
N ALA A 118 3.49 -8.73 5.64
CA ALA A 118 4.72 -7.95 5.67
C ALA A 118 5.81 -8.59 4.79
N GLY A 119 6.60 -7.76 4.10
CA GLY A 119 7.70 -8.20 3.24
C GLY A 119 7.30 -8.95 1.96
N SER A 120 6.00 -9.06 1.67
CA SER A 120 5.52 -9.82 0.50
C SER A 120 5.81 -9.11 -0.82
N VAL A 121 6.03 -9.90 -1.87
CA VAL A 121 6.15 -9.40 -3.26
C VAL A 121 4.97 -9.92 -4.08
N VAL A 122 3.98 -9.06 -4.31
CA VAL A 122 2.72 -9.40 -4.99
C VAL A 122 2.85 -9.06 -6.47
N LEU A 123 2.76 -10.08 -7.31
CA LEU A 123 2.92 -10.00 -8.77
C LEU A 123 1.67 -10.45 -9.53
N GLN A 124 0.64 -10.91 -8.81
CA GLN A 124 -0.61 -11.40 -9.36
C GLN A 124 -1.79 -10.79 -8.61
N PRO A 125 -2.97 -10.67 -9.22
CA PRO A 125 -4.17 -10.22 -8.53
C PRO A 125 -4.46 -11.03 -7.27
N VAL A 126 -4.94 -10.35 -6.23
CA VAL A 126 -5.32 -10.98 -4.95
C VAL A 126 -6.84 -10.94 -4.83
N PRO A 127 -7.53 -12.09 -4.69
CA PRO A 127 -8.97 -12.13 -4.55
C PRO A 127 -9.47 -11.38 -3.30
N PRO A 128 -10.73 -10.90 -3.31
CA PRO A 128 -11.34 -10.29 -2.12
C PRO A 128 -11.31 -11.21 -0.90
N HIS A 129 -11.20 -10.62 0.28
CA HIS A 129 -11.24 -11.34 1.56
C HIS A 129 -10.28 -12.52 1.65
N THR A 130 -9.08 -12.38 1.05
CA THR A 130 -7.99 -13.36 1.15
C THR A 130 -6.75 -12.73 1.74
N THR A 131 -5.90 -13.58 2.33
CA THR A 131 -4.58 -13.17 2.82
C THR A 131 -3.51 -13.70 1.86
N ALA A 132 -2.67 -12.80 1.33
CA ALA A 132 -1.54 -13.14 0.49
C ALA A 132 -0.22 -12.79 1.19
N ALA A 133 0.75 -13.71 1.15
CA ALA A 133 2.06 -13.48 1.77
C ALA A 133 3.18 -14.23 1.03
N GLY A 134 4.41 -13.79 1.24
CA GLY A 134 5.64 -14.42 0.74
C GLY A 134 6.26 -13.74 -0.49
N VAL A 135 7.34 -14.33 -0.99
CA VAL A 135 8.14 -13.84 -2.13
C VAL A 135 8.42 -15.01 -3.10
N PRO A 136 7.71 -15.09 -4.24
CA PRO A 136 6.53 -14.31 -4.60
C PRO A 136 5.33 -14.66 -3.71
N ALA A 137 4.41 -13.70 -3.52
CA ALA A 137 3.25 -13.89 -2.66
C ALA A 137 2.30 -14.96 -3.19
N ARG A 138 1.71 -15.72 -2.26
CA ARG A 138 0.68 -16.73 -2.50
C ARG A 138 -0.46 -16.50 -1.53
N ILE A 139 -1.63 -17.01 -1.89
CA ILE A 139 -2.78 -17.02 -0.96
C ILE A 139 -2.45 -18.02 0.15
N VAL A 140 -2.48 -17.54 1.40
CA VAL A 140 -2.14 -18.32 2.60
C VAL A 140 -3.31 -18.48 3.56
N GLY A 141 -4.44 -17.82 3.30
CA GLY A 141 -5.61 -17.91 4.16
C GLY A 141 -6.65 -16.83 3.88
N LYS A 142 -7.44 -16.54 4.90
CA LYS A 142 -8.43 -15.45 4.91
C LYS A 142 -8.21 -14.59 6.14
N PRO A 143 -8.42 -13.27 6.07
CA PRO A 143 -8.44 -12.42 7.26
C PRO A 143 -9.63 -12.78 8.14
N GLU A 144 -9.53 -12.55 9.44
CA GLU A 144 -10.63 -12.78 10.40
C GLU A 144 -11.75 -11.74 10.25
N SER A 145 -11.41 -10.57 9.79
CA SER A 145 -12.32 -9.43 9.63
C SER A 145 -12.59 -9.11 8.16
N ASP A 146 -13.78 -8.63 7.87
CA ASP A 146 -14.16 -8.14 6.55
C ASP A 146 -13.40 -6.88 6.14
N LYS A 147 -12.92 -6.10 7.13
CA LYS A 147 -12.09 -4.89 6.93
C LYS A 147 -10.80 -4.97 7.76
N PRO A 148 -9.81 -5.78 7.35
CA PRO A 148 -8.58 -5.97 8.10
C PRO A 148 -7.80 -4.65 8.31
N ALA A 149 -8.01 -3.65 7.46
CA ALA A 149 -7.44 -2.32 7.63
C ALA A 149 -7.87 -1.62 8.92
N MET A 150 -9.05 -1.93 9.45
CA MET A 150 -9.58 -1.30 10.67
C MET A 150 -9.06 -1.98 11.94
N ASP A 151 -8.79 -3.28 11.86
CA ASP A 151 -8.30 -4.07 13.01
C ASP A 151 -6.78 -3.98 13.16
N MET A 152 -6.07 -3.68 12.08
CA MET A 152 -4.60 -3.62 12.03
C MET A 152 -3.91 -4.91 12.51
N ASP A 153 -4.63 -6.03 12.55
CA ASP A 153 -4.06 -7.32 12.92
C ASP A 153 -3.19 -7.88 11.80
N GLN A 154 -1.92 -8.13 12.10
CA GLN A 154 -0.93 -8.65 11.16
C GLN A 154 -0.68 -10.16 11.29
N HIS A 155 -1.37 -10.85 12.19
CA HIS A 155 -1.22 -12.29 12.35
C HIS A 155 -1.79 -13.06 11.14
N PHE A 156 -1.22 -14.23 10.87
CA PHE A 156 -1.68 -15.14 9.83
C PHE A 156 -2.29 -16.38 10.48
N ASN A 157 -3.59 -16.53 10.36
CA ASN A 157 -4.26 -17.76 10.81
C ASN A 157 -4.04 -18.88 9.79
N GLY A 158 -3.59 -20.03 10.26
CA GLY A 158 -3.35 -21.22 9.44
C GLY A 158 -1.88 -21.50 9.08
N ILE A 159 -0.97 -20.61 9.38
CA ILE A 159 0.45 -20.94 9.41
C ILE A 159 0.77 -21.33 10.85
N HIS A 160 0.60 -22.61 11.16
CA HIS A 160 1.22 -23.19 12.36
C HIS A 160 2.73 -23.18 12.14
N HIS A 161 3.38 -22.08 12.47
CA HIS A 161 4.78 -22.14 12.82
C HIS A 161 4.84 -22.86 14.17
N THR A 162 5.05 -24.16 14.15
CA THR A 162 5.68 -24.84 15.27
C THR A 162 7.09 -24.24 15.38
N PHE A 163 7.20 -23.08 16.01
CA PHE A 163 8.43 -22.75 16.69
C PHE A 163 8.48 -23.72 17.86
N GLU A 164 9.11 -24.86 17.67
CA GLU A 164 9.71 -25.55 18.81
C GLU A 164 10.59 -24.49 19.48
N TYR A 165 10.35 -24.27 20.76
CA TYR A 165 11.22 -23.46 21.60
C TYR A 165 12.62 -24.13 21.57
N GLY A 166 13.37 -23.81 20.54
CA GLY A 166 14.79 -24.03 20.47
C GLY A 166 15.44 -22.95 21.27
N ASP A 167 16.19 -23.36 22.27
CA ASP A 167 16.89 -22.59 23.24
C ASP A 167 17.49 -21.31 22.67
N GLY A 168 17.17 -20.21 23.34
CA GLY A 168 17.62 -18.87 22.95
C GLY A 168 19.13 -18.76 22.89
N ILE A 169 19.60 -17.95 21.96
CA ILE A 169 20.91 -17.32 21.97
C ILE A 169 20.84 -16.12 22.91
#